data_4429cc54d455b2615c40ab4f3fe478b9
#
_entry.id   4429cc54d455b2615c40ab4f3fe478b9
#
_cell.length_a   1.000
_cell.length_b   1.000
_cell.length_c   1.000
_cell.angle_alpha   90.00
_cell.angle_beta   90.00
_cell.angle_gamma   90.00
#
_symmetry.space_group_name_H-M   'P 1'
#
loop_
_entity.id
_entity.type
_entity.pdbx_description
1 polymer ?
#
loop_
_entity_poly.entity_id
_entity_poly.type
_entity_poly.pdbx_seq_one_letter_code
_entity_poly.pdbx_strand_id
1 'polypeptide(L)'
;MTEQDGGAPRTRPPRLSRRTLLGALILAPALPWLAQAAHARGDDDDGDSSKSKPPRSTTPLPRRQHTATPLGGGSILLVGGLNQGALADVEILRPDGRVYAAAPLNTPRYAHAAVRLGGGQIVVLGGFGTGPLADVELYDPDRDTWTLLPPLSLPRYAHAATHVGDGNILLTGGVFQGILSDTELYVL
;
A
#
# COMPACT_ATOMS: atom_id res chain seq x y z
N MET A 1 8.02 42.25 -55.29
CA MET A 1 8.56 40.96 -54.90
C MET A 1 8.21 40.80 -53.41
N THR A 2 7.02 40.29 -53.18
CA THR A 2 6.36 40.23 -51.86
C THR A 2 6.48 38.78 -51.35
N GLU A 3 7.23 38.61 -50.31
CA GLU A 3 7.42 37.33 -49.59
C GLU A 3 6.27 37.14 -48.60
N GLN A 4 5.45 36.13 -48.83
CA GLN A 4 4.35 35.73 -47.91
C GLN A 4 4.92 34.78 -46.86
N ASP A 5 4.95 35.24 -45.62
CA ASP A 5 5.26 34.44 -44.44
C ASP A 5 4.02 33.61 -44.03
N GLY A 6 4.08 32.29 -44.28
CA GLY A 6 3.05 31.31 -43.97
C GLY A 6 3.16 30.80 -42.53
N GLY A 7 2.63 31.57 -41.57
CA GLY A 7 2.54 31.14 -40.17
C GLY A 7 1.54 30.01 -39.97
N ALA A 8 1.99 28.81 -39.64
CA ALA A 8 1.15 27.68 -39.24
C ALA A 8 0.41 27.96 -37.93
N PRO A 9 -0.86 27.56 -37.76
CA PRO A 9 -1.62 27.80 -36.55
C PRO A 9 -1.09 26.92 -35.41
N ARG A 10 -0.66 27.55 -34.32
CA ARG A 10 -0.35 26.88 -33.04
C ARG A 10 -1.61 26.38 -32.40
N THR A 11 -1.83 25.07 -32.44
CA THR A 11 -2.91 24.41 -31.67
C THR A 11 -2.59 24.45 -30.17
N ARG A 12 -3.42 25.14 -29.43
CA ARG A 12 -3.37 25.11 -27.94
C ARG A 12 -3.83 23.74 -27.43
N PRO A 13 -3.14 23.15 -26.44
CA PRO A 13 -3.61 21.93 -25.81
C PRO A 13 -4.94 22.18 -25.06
N PRO A 14 -5.83 21.17 -24.98
CA PRO A 14 -7.12 21.33 -24.33
C PRO A 14 -6.93 21.59 -22.84
N ARG A 15 -7.60 22.64 -22.33
CA ARG A 15 -7.70 22.90 -20.89
C ARG A 15 -8.56 21.81 -20.26
N LEU A 16 -7.97 20.99 -19.39
CA LEU A 16 -8.71 20.11 -18.48
C LEU A 16 -9.56 20.96 -17.53
N SER A 17 -10.88 20.93 -17.71
CA SER A 17 -11.80 21.57 -16.79
C SER A 17 -11.85 20.79 -15.48
N ARG A 18 -11.57 21.48 -14.38
CA ARG A 18 -11.81 20.96 -13.03
C ARG A 18 -13.33 20.85 -12.83
N ARG A 19 -13.88 19.67 -13.01
CA ARG A 19 -15.23 19.38 -12.54
C ARG A 19 -15.14 19.20 -11.03
N THR A 20 -15.63 20.18 -10.30
CA THR A 20 -15.92 20.10 -8.88
C THR A 20 -17.03 19.07 -8.68
N LEU A 21 -16.69 17.90 -8.17
CA LEU A 21 -17.67 16.93 -7.68
C LEU A 21 -18.20 17.46 -6.34
N LEU A 22 -19.30 18.19 -6.38
CA LEU A 22 -20.12 18.41 -5.20
C LEU A 22 -20.74 17.06 -4.81
N GLY A 23 -20.41 16.61 -3.60
CA GLY A 23 -20.95 15.40 -3.01
C GLY A 23 -22.48 15.48 -2.87
N ALA A 24 -23.18 14.63 -3.58
CA ALA A 24 -24.54 14.30 -3.26
C ALA A 24 -24.52 13.19 -2.20
N LEU A 25 -24.94 13.54 -1.00
CA LEU A 25 -25.25 12.61 0.08
C LEU A 25 -26.51 11.83 -0.32
N ILE A 26 -26.33 10.66 -0.93
CA ILE A 26 -27.43 9.73 -1.18
C ILE A 26 -27.59 8.88 0.08
N LEU A 27 -28.62 9.20 0.87
CA LEU A 27 -29.13 8.28 1.89
C LEU A 27 -29.74 7.07 1.15
N ALA A 28 -29.04 5.95 1.13
CA ALA A 28 -29.62 4.68 0.73
C ALA A 28 -30.38 4.07 1.91
N PRO A 29 -31.63 3.58 1.72
CA PRO A 29 -32.35 2.92 2.78
C PRO A 29 -31.70 1.57 3.10
N ALA A 30 -31.54 1.29 4.38
CA ALA A 30 -31.09 0.01 4.89
C ALA A 30 -32.09 -1.09 4.47
N LEU A 31 -31.66 -2.03 3.64
CA LEU A 31 -32.39 -3.25 3.38
C LEU A 31 -31.87 -4.33 4.34
N PRO A 32 -32.77 -5.03 5.05
CA PRO A 32 -32.38 -6.12 5.94
C PRO A 32 -32.01 -7.33 5.09
N TRP A 33 -30.78 -7.83 5.25
CA TRP A 33 -30.35 -9.09 4.68
C TRP A 33 -30.96 -10.23 5.48
N LEU A 34 -31.96 -10.87 4.91
CA LEU A 34 -32.47 -12.16 5.36
C LEU A 34 -31.34 -13.21 5.17
N ALA A 35 -31.02 -13.86 6.29
CA ALA A 35 -30.21 -15.06 6.31
C ALA A 35 -30.92 -16.17 5.51
N GLN A 36 -30.28 -16.69 4.49
CA GLN A 36 -30.67 -17.95 3.85
C GLN A 36 -29.49 -18.89 3.90
N ALA A 37 -29.52 -19.76 4.90
CA ALA A 37 -28.65 -20.92 4.96
C ALA A 37 -29.06 -21.91 3.87
N ALA A 38 -28.24 -22.06 2.85
CA ALA A 38 -28.34 -23.17 1.91
C ALA A 38 -27.26 -24.19 2.24
N HIS A 39 -27.68 -25.36 2.71
CA HIS A 39 -26.88 -26.56 2.78
C HIS A 39 -26.55 -27.00 1.35
N ALA A 40 -25.29 -27.01 1.00
CA ALA A 40 -24.79 -27.83 -0.10
C ALA A 40 -23.67 -28.72 0.44
N ARG A 41 -23.98 -29.99 0.61
CA ARG A 41 -22.99 -31.08 0.68
C ARG A 41 -22.40 -31.23 -0.70
N GLY A 42 -21.09 -31.26 -0.78
CA GLY A 42 -20.31 -31.68 -1.93
C GLY A 42 -18.92 -31.99 -1.40
N ASP A 43 -18.70 -33.29 -1.17
CA ASP A 43 -17.37 -33.84 -0.91
C ASP A 43 -16.61 -33.78 -2.24
N ASP A 44 -15.49 -33.03 -2.26
CA ASP A 44 -14.36 -33.28 -3.16
C ASP A 44 -13.11 -32.87 -2.41
N ASP A 45 -12.45 -33.88 -1.85
CA ASP A 45 -11.18 -33.81 -1.13
C ASP A 45 -10.05 -33.74 -2.18
N ASP A 46 -9.70 -32.51 -2.57
CA ASP A 46 -8.45 -32.24 -3.27
C ASP A 46 -7.50 -31.54 -2.29
N GLY A 47 -6.50 -32.32 -1.87
CA GLY A 47 -5.52 -31.95 -0.86
C GLY A 47 -4.63 -30.75 -1.24
N ASP A 48 -5.17 -29.55 -1.19
CA ASP A 48 -4.41 -28.30 -1.14
C ASP A 48 -4.31 -27.81 0.30
N SER A 49 -3.16 -28.05 0.90
CA SER A 49 -2.87 -27.65 2.27
C SER A 49 -2.52 -26.16 2.44
N SER A 50 -2.95 -25.30 1.54
CA SER A 50 -3.01 -23.86 1.81
C SER A 50 -4.27 -23.56 2.61
N LYS A 51 -4.26 -23.85 3.91
CA LYS A 51 -5.35 -23.49 4.83
C LYS A 51 -5.59 -22.01 4.73
N SER A 52 -6.56 -21.63 3.92
CA SER A 52 -6.98 -20.24 3.77
C SER A 52 -7.43 -19.73 5.14
N LYS A 53 -6.64 -18.82 5.71
CA LYS A 53 -6.95 -18.13 6.94
C LYS A 53 -8.36 -17.55 6.83
N PRO A 54 -9.27 -17.75 7.81
CA PRO A 54 -10.63 -17.23 7.70
C PRO A 54 -10.60 -15.70 7.60
N PRO A 55 -11.55 -15.09 6.86
CA PRO A 55 -11.64 -13.64 6.78
C PRO A 55 -11.92 -13.07 8.17
N ARG A 56 -11.22 -12.02 8.56
CA ARG A 56 -11.41 -11.33 9.84
C ARG A 56 -12.64 -10.42 9.83
N SER A 57 -12.90 -9.77 8.69
CA SER A 57 -13.88 -8.70 8.58
C SER A 57 -14.17 -8.40 7.11
N THR A 58 -15.19 -7.59 6.87
CA THR A 58 -15.43 -6.93 5.58
C THR A 58 -14.91 -5.50 5.56
N THR A 59 -14.33 -5.03 6.67
CA THR A 59 -13.75 -3.69 6.77
C THR A 59 -12.37 -3.78 7.40
N PRO A 60 -11.36 -3.08 6.84
CA PRO A 60 -10.04 -2.96 7.45
C PRO A 60 -10.11 -2.29 8.83
N LEU A 61 -9.11 -2.53 9.66
CA LEU A 61 -8.93 -1.80 10.92
C LEU A 61 -8.84 -0.29 10.66
N PRO A 62 -9.51 0.57 11.46
CA PRO A 62 -9.38 2.02 11.35
C PRO A 62 -7.92 2.43 11.54
N ARG A 63 -7.34 3.12 10.56
CA ARG A 63 -5.94 3.55 10.59
C ARG A 63 -5.68 4.73 9.66
N ARG A 64 -4.64 5.49 9.94
CA ARG A 64 -4.11 6.54 9.09
C ARG A 64 -2.60 6.36 8.91
N GLN A 65 -1.99 7.03 7.92
CA GLN A 65 -0.54 6.99 7.67
C GLN A 65 0.01 5.55 7.51
N HIS A 66 -0.82 4.64 7.04
CA HIS A 66 -0.46 3.30 6.59
C HIS A 66 -0.07 3.32 5.11
N THR A 67 0.48 2.24 4.63
CA THR A 67 0.67 2.03 3.20
C THR A 67 -0.34 1.02 2.66
N ALA A 68 -0.76 1.22 1.41
CA ALA A 68 -1.62 0.31 0.66
C ALA A 68 -0.90 -0.06 -0.63
N THR A 69 -0.42 -1.30 -0.71
CA THR A 69 0.43 -1.76 -1.82
C THR A 69 -0.27 -2.88 -2.57
N PRO A 70 -0.41 -2.78 -3.92
CA PRO A 70 -1.00 -3.85 -4.71
C PRO A 70 -0.21 -5.15 -4.59
N LEU A 71 -0.90 -6.25 -4.28
CA LEU A 71 -0.46 -7.62 -4.46
C LEU A 71 -0.85 -8.10 -5.87
N GLY A 72 -0.63 -9.31 -6.23
CA GLY A 72 -1.21 -9.90 -7.44
C GLY A 72 -2.73 -10.11 -7.32
N GLY A 73 -3.42 -10.37 -8.46
CA GLY A 73 -4.84 -10.73 -8.46
C GLY A 73 -5.82 -9.67 -7.95
N GLY A 74 -5.45 -8.39 -7.96
CA GLY A 74 -6.30 -7.29 -7.50
C GLY A 74 -6.41 -7.15 -5.98
N SER A 75 -5.65 -7.92 -5.21
CA SER A 75 -5.55 -7.80 -3.76
C SER A 75 -4.62 -6.66 -3.36
N ILE A 76 -4.84 -6.07 -2.19
CA ILE A 76 -4.06 -4.95 -1.64
C ILE A 76 -3.55 -5.33 -0.26
N LEU A 77 -2.25 -5.13 -0.01
CA LEU A 77 -1.65 -5.24 1.31
C LEU A 77 -1.72 -3.89 2.03
N LEU A 78 -2.36 -3.86 3.18
CA LEU A 78 -2.43 -2.73 4.09
C LEU A 78 -1.44 -2.95 5.22
N VAL A 79 -0.46 -2.08 5.38
CA VAL A 79 0.65 -2.30 6.32
C VAL A 79 0.71 -1.19 7.36
N GLY A 80 0.77 -1.58 8.63
CA GLY A 80 1.01 -0.68 9.75
C GLY A 80 -0.02 0.44 9.84
N GLY A 81 0.46 1.63 10.16
CA GLY A 81 -0.35 2.83 10.32
C GLY A 81 -0.46 3.28 11.77
N LEU A 82 -1.27 4.30 11.99
CA LEU A 82 -1.51 4.91 13.29
C LEU A 82 -3.00 4.85 13.63
N ASN A 83 -3.31 4.35 14.82
CA ASN A 83 -4.63 4.45 15.45
C ASN A 83 -4.44 5.09 16.84
N GLN A 84 -4.54 4.37 17.92
CA GLN A 84 -4.18 4.85 19.27
C GLN A 84 -2.66 4.82 19.52
N GLY A 85 -1.92 4.10 18.69
CA GLY A 85 -0.47 3.97 18.63
C GLY A 85 -0.03 3.48 17.27
N ALA A 86 1.27 3.31 17.07
CA ALA A 86 1.82 2.68 15.89
C ALA A 86 1.33 1.23 15.79
N LEU A 87 0.92 0.81 14.60
CA LEU A 87 0.38 -0.53 14.35
C LEU A 87 1.45 -1.45 13.74
N ALA A 88 1.49 -2.69 14.21
CA ALA A 88 2.16 -3.80 13.53
C ALA A 88 1.21 -4.55 12.58
N ASP A 89 -0.09 -4.28 12.69
CA ASP A 89 -1.11 -5.02 11.95
C ASP A 89 -0.94 -4.89 10.45
N VAL A 90 -1.03 -6.03 9.78
CA VAL A 90 -0.99 -6.17 8.32
C VAL A 90 -2.26 -6.89 7.89
N GLU A 91 -2.90 -6.36 6.85
CA GLU A 91 -4.15 -6.90 6.33
C GLU A 91 -4.10 -7.01 4.80
N ILE A 92 -4.75 -8.04 4.28
CA ILE A 92 -4.96 -8.22 2.85
C ILE A 92 -6.43 -7.97 2.54
N LEU A 93 -6.70 -6.90 1.79
CA LEU A 93 -8.01 -6.62 1.21
C LEU A 93 -8.10 -7.30 -0.15
N ARG A 94 -9.06 -8.20 -0.33
CA ARG A 94 -9.31 -8.90 -1.60
C ARG A 94 -10.36 -8.18 -2.45
N PRO A 95 -10.41 -8.47 -3.77
CA PRO A 95 -11.39 -7.85 -4.67
C PRO A 95 -12.85 -8.14 -4.31
N ASP A 96 -13.12 -9.21 -3.57
CA ASP A 96 -14.45 -9.55 -3.06
C ASP A 96 -14.86 -8.72 -1.82
N GLY A 97 -14.01 -7.78 -1.40
CA GLY A 97 -14.23 -6.92 -0.24
C GLY A 97 -13.90 -7.57 1.10
N ARG A 98 -13.43 -8.81 1.13
CA ARG A 98 -13.04 -9.49 2.36
C ARG A 98 -11.65 -9.08 2.81
N VAL A 99 -11.46 -8.99 4.13
CA VAL A 99 -10.20 -8.62 4.77
C VAL A 99 -9.64 -9.81 5.54
N TYR A 100 -8.38 -10.12 5.27
CA TYR A 100 -7.64 -11.20 5.90
C TYR A 100 -6.47 -10.63 6.69
N ALA A 101 -6.23 -11.14 7.89
CA ALA A 101 -5.01 -10.79 8.60
C ALA A 101 -3.82 -11.48 7.95
N ALA A 102 -2.76 -10.74 7.71
CA ALA A 102 -1.44 -11.25 7.34
C ALA A 102 -0.51 -11.27 8.55
N ALA A 103 0.70 -11.84 8.38
CA ALA A 103 1.73 -11.80 9.40
C ALA A 103 2.03 -10.33 9.79
N PRO A 104 2.09 -9.99 11.09
CA PRO A 104 2.36 -8.63 11.52
C PRO A 104 3.82 -8.24 11.27
N LEU A 105 4.08 -6.93 11.15
CA LEU A 105 5.43 -6.36 11.16
C LEU A 105 6.18 -6.74 12.45
N ASN A 106 7.50 -6.86 12.35
CA ASN A 106 8.36 -7.00 13.54
C ASN A 106 8.38 -5.72 14.38
N THR A 107 8.36 -4.55 13.72
CA THR A 107 8.34 -3.25 14.39
C THR A 107 7.07 -2.48 14.03
N PRO A 108 6.19 -2.14 15.00
CA PRO A 108 5.02 -1.30 14.77
C PRO A 108 5.43 0.06 14.20
N ARG A 109 4.77 0.51 13.12
CA ARG A 109 5.15 1.76 12.45
C ARG A 109 4.02 2.43 11.68
N TYR A 110 4.16 3.74 11.51
CA TYR A 110 3.34 4.57 10.61
C TYR A 110 4.24 5.54 9.83
N ALA A 111 3.69 6.23 8.84
CA ALA A 111 4.43 7.17 7.98
C ALA A 111 5.70 6.57 7.36
N HIS A 112 5.71 5.26 7.16
CA HIS A 112 6.74 4.51 6.44
C HIS A 112 6.49 4.54 4.94
N ALA A 113 7.45 4.13 4.14
CA ALA A 113 7.26 3.85 2.73
C ALA A 113 7.16 2.34 2.50
N ALA A 114 6.42 1.93 1.47
CA ALA A 114 6.35 0.55 1.02
C ALA A 114 6.50 0.48 -0.50
N VAL A 115 7.33 -0.44 -0.96
CA VAL A 115 7.68 -0.59 -2.38
C VAL A 115 7.51 -2.06 -2.77
N ARG A 116 6.74 -2.30 -3.84
CA ARG A 116 6.63 -3.63 -4.43
C ARG A 116 7.75 -3.88 -5.42
N LEU A 117 8.44 -5.01 -5.26
CA LEU A 117 9.50 -5.46 -6.16
C LEU A 117 8.93 -6.25 -7.35
N GLY A 118 9.76 -6.41 -8.39
CA GLY A 118 9.39 -7.16 -9.60
C GLY A 118 8.99 -8.61 -9.35
N GLY A 119 9.54 -9.25 -8.30
CA GLY A 119 9.21 -10.60 -7.86
C GLY A 119 7.93 -10.71 -7.02
N GLY A 120 7.22 -9.61 -6.77
CA GLY A 120 5.98 -9.61 -5.99
C GLY A 120 6.17 -9.34 -4.49
N GLN A 121 7.36 -9.46 -3.98
CA GLN A 121 7.73 -9.11 -2.60
C GLN A 121 7.55 -7.62 -2.33
N ILE A 122 7.35 -7.24 -1.07
CA ILE A 122 7.15 -5.84 -0.66
C ILE A 122 8.18 -5.47 0.39
N VAL A 123 8.90 -4.38 0.15
CA VAL A 123 9.86 -3.80 1.10
C VAL A 123 9.19 -2.64 1.82
N VAL A 124 9.25 -2.64 3.15
CA VAL A 124 8.79 -1.57 4.03
C VAL A 124 10.01 -0.91 4.66
N LEU A 125 10.11 0.41 4.48
CA LEU A 125 11.31 1.16 4.84
C LEU A 125 10.96 2.26 5.83
N GLY A 126 11.76 2.37 6.91
CA GLY A 126 11.66 3.43 7.89
C GLY A 126 10.30 3.57 8.56
N GLY A 127 9.86 4.81 8.75
CA GLY A 127 8.63 5.14 9.46
C GLY A 127 8.87 5.64 10.87
N PHE A 128 7.79 5.72 11.65
CA PHE A 128 7.84 6.15 13.04
C PHE A 128 7.12 5.13 13.93
N GLY A 129 7.78 4.67 14.98
CA GLY A 129 7.24 3.79 16.01
C GLY A 129 7.19 4.51 17.36
N THR A 130 8.12 4.21 18.26
CA THR A 130 8.43 5.01 19.47
C THR A 130 9.36 6.18 19.17
N GLY A 131 9.92 6.22 17.97
CA GLY A 131 10.81 7.21 17.40
C GLY A 131 10.96 6.97 15.90
N PRO A 132 11.73 7.83 15.18
CA PRO A 132 12.08 7.58 13.79
C PRO A 132 12.80 6.24 13.63
N LEU A 133 12.45 5.47 12.60
CA LEU A 133 12.96 4.12 12.34
C LEU A 133 13.93 4.14 11.14
N ALA A 134 15.00 3.34 11.27
CA ALA A 134 15.87 2.95 10.15
C ALA A 134 15.52 1.55 9.64
N ASP A 135 14.69 0.79 10.38
CA ASP A 135 14.41 -0.61 10.10
C ASP A 135 13.78 -0.81 8.73
N VAL A 136 14.24 -1.84 8.03
CA VAL A 136 13.72 -2.28 6.74
C VAL A 136 13.24 -3.72 6.88
N GLU A 137 12.03 -3.98 6.41
CA GLU A 137 11.41 -5.30 6.46
C GLU A 137 10.93 -5.73 5.07
N LEU A 138 11.22 -6.97 4.69
CA LEU A 138 10.78 -7.60 3.45
C LEU A 138 9.63 -8.56 3.72
N TYR A 139 8.51 -8.36 3.05
CA TYR A 139 7.36 -9.26 3.07
C TYR A 139 7.39 -10.22 1.89
N ASP A 140 7.26 -11.51 2.18
CA ASP A 140 7.04 -12.56 1.20
C ASP A 140 5.54 -12.94 1.21
N PRO A 141 4.77 -12.59 0.18
CA PRO A 141 3.34 -12.87 0.14
C PRO A 141 3.01 -14.37 0.01
N ASP A 142 3.90 -15.18 -0.57
CA ASP A 142 3.67 -16.61 -0.77
C ASP A 142 3.84 -17.38 0.55
N ARG A 143 4.70 -16.88 1.43
CA ARG A 143 4.97 -17.49 2.74
C ARG A 143 4.23 -16.80 3.89
N ASP A 144 3.65 -15.63 3.66
CA ASP A 144 3.09 -14.74 4.71
C ASP A 144 4.11 -14.51 5.83
N THR A 145 5.32 -14.08 5.48
CA THR A 145 6.44 -13.87 6.43
C THR A 145 7.17 -12.57 6.19
N TRP A 146 7.74 -12.02 7.27
CA TRP A 146 8.60 -10.85 7.25
C TRP A 146 10.04 -11.23 7.54
N THR A 147 10.99 -10.64 6.83
CA THR A 147 12.43 -10.77 7.04
C THR A 147 13.03 -9.39 7.29
N LEU A 148 13.78 -9.24 8.36
CA LEU A 148 14.56 -8.03 8.61
C LEU A 148 15.71 -7.94 7.61
N LEU A 149 15.87 -6.76 7.02
CA LEU A 149 16.95 -6.42 6.11
C LEU A 149 17.92 -5.43 6.78
N PRO A 150 19.09 -5.16 6.20
CA PRO A 150 19.98 -4.12 6.68
C PRO A 150 19.24 -2.78 6.83
N PRO A 151 19.50 -2.01 7.89
CA PRO A 151 18.78 -0.75 8.13
C PRO A 151 19.18 0.34 7.13
N LEU A 152 18.35 1.38 7.02
CA LEU A 152 18.70 2.62 6.34
C LEU A 152 19.90 3.29 7.00
N SER A 153 20.62 4.11 6.24
CA SER A 153 21.76 4.90 6.75
C SER A 153 21.31 5.94 7.80
N LEU A 154 20.09 6.48 7.65
CA LEU A 154 19.48 7.39 8.61
C LEU A 154 18.04 6.97 8.90
N PRO A 155 17.61 6.98 10.17
CA PRO A 155 16.20 6.84 10.51
C PRO A 155 15.40 7.94 9.82
N ARG A 156 14.25 7.59 9.23
CA ARG A 156 13.40 8.57 8.58
C ARG A 156 11.94 8.15 8.52
N TYR A 157 11.04 9.11 8.54
CA TYR A 157 9.60 8.91 8.33
C TYR A 157 9.04 9.98 7.38
N ALA A 158 7.84 9.79 6.86
CA ALA A 158 7.19 10.68 5.90
C ALA A 158 8.08 10.98 4.65
N HIS A 159 8.91 10.02 4.26
CA HIS A 159 9.73 10.04 3.05
C HIS A 159 9.02 9.36 1.89
N ALA A 160 9.52 9.57 0.68
CA ALA A 160 9.12 8.80 -0.48
C ALA A 160 10.14 7.70 -0.78
N ALA A 161 9.66 6.58 -1.35
CA ALA A 161 10.52 5.51 -1.86
C ALA A 161 9.98 5.00 -3.20
N THR A 162 10.89 4.68 -4.12
CA THR A 162 10.56 4.22 -5.47
C THR A 162 11.50 3.12 -5.90
N HIS A 163 10.96 2.02 -6.44
CA HIS A 163 11.75 0.97 -7.08
C HIS A 163 12.34 1.50 -8.41
N VAL A 164 13.66 1.49 -8.54
CA VAL A 164 14.39 2.01 -9.70
C VAL A 164 15.01 0.93 -10.58
N GLY A 165 14.69 -0.35 -10.34
CA GLY A 165 15.18 -1.51 -11.08
C GLY A 165 16.21 -2.31 -10.30
N ASP A 166 16.45 -3.56 -10.71
CA ASP A 166 17.46 -4.48 -10.18
C ASP A 166 17.46 -4.64 -8.64
N GLY A 167 16.26 -4.57 -8.04
CA GLY A 167 16.11 -4.61 -6.59
C GLY A 167 16.45 -3.29 -5.87
N ASN A 168 16.91 -2.27 -6.58
CA ASN A 168 17.29 -0.99 -5.98
C ASN A 168 16.06 -0.12 -5.67
N ILE A 169 16.10 0.55 -4.52
CA ILE A 169 15.04 1.45 -4.07
C ILE A 169 15.67 2.81 -3.77
N LEU A 170 15.17 3.86 -4.45
CA LEU A 170 15.56 5.23 -4.18
C LEU A 170 14.64 5.82 -3.12
N LEU A 171 15.21 6.28 -2.01
CA LEU A 171 14.52 7.04 -0.98
C LEU A 171 14.83 8.52 -1.14
N THR A 172 13.85 9.38 -0.87
CA THR A 172 14.02 10.85 -0.96
C THR A 172 13.33 11.54 0.20
N GLY A 173 14.02 12.48 0.82
CA GLY A 173 13.51 13.36 1.86
C GLY A 173 13.07 12.62 3.13
N GLY A 174 12.02 13.12 3.74
CA GLY A 174 11.51 12.65 5.02
C GLY A 174 11.91 13.55 6.19
N VAL A 175 11.73 13.05 7.40
CA VAL A 175 12.01 13.78 8.64
C VAL A 175 12.87 12.93 9.57
N PHE A 176 13.98 13.49 10.04
CA PHE A 176 14.82 13.01 11.15
C PHE A 176 15.57 14.21 11.75
N GLN A 177 15.27 14.58 12.99
CA GLN A 177 15.83 15.81 13.61
C GLN A 177 15.62 17.11 12.80
N GLY A 178 14.76 17.07 11.77
CA GLY A 178 14.48 18.13 10.81
C GLY A 178 14.03 17.54 9.48
N ILE A 179 13.69 18.40 8.53
CA ILE A 179 13.33 18.00 7.17
C ILE A 179 14.61 17.61 6.43
N LEU A 180 14.64 16.39 5.87
CA LEU A 180 15.75 15.86 5.09
C LEU A 180 15.66 16.34 3.64
N SER A 181 16.78 16.74 3.08
CA SER A 181 16.92 17.08 1.65
C SER A 181 17.76 16.05 0.89
N ASP A 182 18.19 14.99 1.55
CA ASP A 182 19.05 13.94 1.00
C ASP A 182 18.26 12.86 0.24
N THR A 183 19.01 12.08 -0.52
CA THR A 183 18.54 10.87 -1.17
C THR A 183 19.43 9.71 -0.74
N GLU A 184 18.82 8.52 -0.62
CA GLU A 184 19.52 7.28 -0.32
C GLU A 184 19.15 6.22 -1.33
N LEU A 185 20.15 5.56 -1.92
CA LEU A 185 19.93 4.37 -2.74
C LEU A 185 20.09 3.14 -1.86
N TYR A 186 18.99 2.46 -1.62
CA TYR A 186 18.95 1.20 -0.88
C TYR A 186 19.09 0.04 -1.87
N VAL A 187 20.10 -0.80 -1.69
CA VAL A 187 20.43 -1.93 -2.55
C VAL A 187 20.04 -3.22 -1.83
N LEU A 188 19.23 -4.06 -2.47
CA LEU A 188 18.77 -5.37 -1.96
C LEU A 188 19.74 -6.48 -2.30
#